data_d950f92b86cae4321293225ee1742a37
#
_entry.id   d950f92b86cae4321293225ee1742a37
#
_cell.length_a   1.000
_cell.length_b   1.000
_cell.length_c   1.000
_cell.angle_alpha   90.00
_cell.angle_beta   90.00
_cell.angle_gamma   90.00
#
_symmetry.space_group_name_H-M   'P 1'
#
loop_
_entity.id
_entity.type
_entity.pdbx_description
1 polymer ?
#
loop_
_entity_poly.entity_id
_entity_poly.type
_entity_poly.pdbx_seq_one_letter_code
_entity_poly.pdbx_strand_id
1 'polypeptide(L)'
;MIQDNTTPKYFIVEGNIGSGKSTFLKMLKQYLNIQMVLEPHEQWQSIGGDGDNLLDLFYKDPKRWAYSFQTYAFVSRIMVQQAHARMQNYAVQVLERSVFSDRYCFAFNCYELGYMNALEWQLYQTWFSWLVDTYVPKPDGFIYLRTKPEVCYERLQKRDRHEESSVSLDYISTIHTKHERWLIDKEGLNAQMEKIPVLVLDCDSEFETDLQEQQRHVESVSSFILSCIPTSQADPPISTLSL
;
A
#
# COMPACT_ATOMS: atom_id res chain seq x y z
N MET A 1 2.44 21.47 29.25
CA MET A 1 1.74 20.57 28.33
C MET A 1 2.66 19.38 28.12
N ILE A 2 2.35 18.24 28.73
CA ILE A 2 3.10 17.00 28.55
C ILE A 2 2.65 16.51 27.15
N GLN A 3 3.50 16.63 26.13
CA GLN A 3 3.30 15.92 24.88
C GLN A 3 3.44 14.43 25.21
N ASP A 4 2.32 13.73 25.13
CA ASP A 4 2.28 12.28 25.23
C ASP A 4 3.03 11.75 23.99
N ASN A 5 4.26 11.32 24.22
CA ASN A 5 5.21 10.93 23.18
C ASN A 5 4.93 9.49 22.71
N THR A 6 3.66 9.17 22.45
CA THR A 6 3.27 7.86 21.92
C THR A 6 3.60 7.82 20.42
N THR A 7 4.42 6.86 20.04
CA THR A 7 4.72 6.58 18.62
C THR A 7 3.40 6.33 17.87
N PRO A 8 3.15 7.00 16.74
CA PRO A 8 1.92 6.79 15.97
C PRO A 8 1.72 5.33 15.61
N LYS A 9 0.47 4.88 15.63
CA LYS A 9 0.08 3.57 15.14
C LYS A 9 0.06 3.55 13.62
N TYR A 10 0.49 2.43 13.05
CA TYR A 10 0.86 2.31 11.66
C TYR A 10 0.02 1.26 10.94
N PHE A 11 -0.88 1.70 10.07
CA PHE A 11 -1.73 0.81 9.27
C PHE A 11 -1.45 1.01 7.78
N ILE A 12 -1.59 -0.04 7.01
CA ILE A 12 -1.27 -0.04 5.59
C ILE A 12 -2.47 -0.57 4.81
N VAL A 13 -2.95 0.22 3.85
CA VAL A 13 -3.97 -0.19 2.88
C VAL A 13 -3.30 -0.85 1.69
N GLU A 14 -3.57 -2.13 1.50
CA GLU A 14 -3.05 -2.94 0.42
C GLU A 14 -4.17 -3.42 -0.52
N GLY A 15 -3.79 -3.85 -1.70
CA GLY A 15 -4.73 -4.32 -2.72
C GLY A 15 -4.22 -4.09 -4.13
N ASN A 16 -4.88 -4.67 -5.11
CA ASN A 16 -4.45 -4.67 -6.50
C ASN A 16 -4.40 -3.28 -7.14
N ILE A 17 -3.84 -3.16 -8.33
CA ILE A 17 -4.01 -2.00 -9.20
C ILE A 17 -5.50 -1.91 -9.53
N GLY A 18 -6.11 -0.72 -9.43
CA GLY A 18 -7.54 -0.56 -9.66
C GLY A 18 -8.46 -0.99 -8.49
N SER A 19 -7.94 -1.45 -7.34
CA SER A 19 -8.79 -1.84 -6.19
C SER A 19 -9.44 -0.67 -5.45
N GLY A 20 -9.12 0.58 -5.78
CA GLY A 20 -9.74 1.77 -5.20
C GLY A 20 -9.04 2.33 -3.96
N LYS A 21 -7.78 1.96 -3.67
CA LYS A 21 -7.04 2.37 -2.46
C LYS A 21 -7.03 3.88 -2.19
N SER A 22 -6.68 4.68 -3.19
CA SER A 22 -6.60 6.14 -3.04
C SER A 22 -7.96 6.76 -2.73
N THR A 23 -9.03 6.27 -3.38
CA THR A 23 -10.42 6.67 -3.11
C THR A 23 -10.82 6.27 -1.70
N PHE A 24 -10.51 5.03 -1.30
CA PHE A 24 -10.77 4.50 0.03
C PHE A 24 -10.09 5.33 1.14
N LEU A 25 -8.83 5.68 0.97
CA LEU A 25 -8.11 6.52 1.93
C LEU A 25 -8.69 7.93 2.03
N LYS A 26 -9.07 8.54 0.89
CA LYS A 26 -9.73 9.86 0.88
C LYS A 26 -11.08 9.80 1.60
N MET A 27 -11.85 8.72 1.40
CA MET A 27 -13.09 8.47 2.14
C MET A 27 -12.82 8.33 3.63
N LEU A 28 -11.91 7.45 4.06
CA LEU A 28 -11.60 7.27 5.49
C LEU A 28 -11.21 8.57 6.19
N LYS A 29 -10.46 9.44 5.51
CA LYS A 29 -10.04 10.75 6.06
C LYS A 29 -11.22 11.70 6.33
N GLN A 30 -12.37 11.52 5.69
CA GLN A 30 -13.56 12.32 5.95
C GLN A 30 -14.24 11.94 7.27
N TYR A 31 -14.09 10.68 7.70
CA TYR A 31 -14.76 10.12 8.87
C TYR A 31 -13.84 9.90 10.07
N LEU A 32 -12.55 9.71 9.84
CA LEU A 32 -11.57 9.35 10.87
C LEU A 32 -10.45 10.39 10.97
N ASN A 33 -10.05 10.70 12.19
CA ASN A 33 -8.89 11.57 12.43
C ASN A 33 -7.58 10.79 12.26
N ILE A 34 -7.20 10.56 11.00
CA ILE A 34 -5.99 9.83 10.63
C ILE A 34 -5.07 10.68 9.75
N GLN A 35 -3.77 10.43 9.85
CA GLN A 35 -2.81 10.91 8.87
C GLN A 35 -2.77 9.96 7.68
N MET A 36 -3.16 10.45 6.51
CA MET A 36 -3.11 9.70 5.26
C MET A 36 -1.79 9.96 4.55
N VAL A 37 -1.11 8.90 4.11
CA VAL A 37 0.12 8.95 3.32
C VAL A 37 -0.14 8.24 1.99
N LEU A 38 -0.23 9.01 0.93
CA LEU A 38 -0.48 8.47 -0.41
C LEU A 38 0.79 7.92 -1.06
N GLU A 39 0.61 6.98 -1.97
CA GLU A 39 1.66 6.45 -2.84
C GLU A 39 2.29 7.59 -3.67
N PRO A 40 3.64 7.69 -3.76
CA PRO A 40 4.33 8.78 -4.46
C PRO A 40 4.34 8.57 -5.99
N HIS A 41 3.20 8.28 -6.58
CA HIS A 41 3.04 7.95 -8.00
C HIS A 41 3.54 9.05 -8.93
N GLU A 42 3.29 10.33 -8.57
CA GLU A 42 3.74 11.48 -9.36
C GLU A 42 5.27 11.57 -9.47
N GLN A 43 5.99 11.13 -8.43
CA GLN A 43 7.46 11.08 -8.44
C GLN A 43 8.00 10.08 -9.45
N TRP A 44 7.24 9.05 -9.79
CA TRP A 44 7.64 8.03 -10.77
C TRP A 44 7.37 8.46 -12.21
N GLN A 45 6.45 9.40 -12.38
CA GLN A 45 6.07 9.96 -13.67
C GLN A 45 6.94 11.14 -14.11
N SER A 46 7.72 11.71 -13.20
CA SER A 46 8.56 12.89 -13.50
C SER A 46 9.87 12.80 -12.72
N ILE A 47 10.86 12.12 -13.31
CA ILE A 47 12.20 11.97 -12.72
C ILE A 47 13.18 12.91 -13.42
N GLY A 48 13.99 13.61 -12.62
CA GLY A 48 15.01 14.53 -13.12
C GLY A 48 14.45 15.82 -13.72
N GLY A 49 15.34 16.62 -14.31
CA GLY A 49 15.00 17.93 -14.87
C GLY A 49 14.17 17.87 -16.16
N ASP A 50 14.28 16.78 -16.90
CA ASP A 50 13.62 16.59 -18.20
C ASP A 50 12.27 15.88 -18.09
N GLY A 51 11.88 15.46 -16.86
CA GLY A 51 10.56 14.91 -16.57
C GLY A 51 10.35 13.49 -17.13
N ASP A 52 11.39 12.65 -17.13
CA ASP A 52 11.29 11.25 -17.57
C ASP A 52 10.24 10.47 -16.76
N ASN A 53 9.33 9.78 -17.45
CA ASN A 53 8.32 8.92 -16.82
C ASN A 53 8.86 7.49 -16.68
N LEU A 54 9.45 7.19 -15.51
CA LEU A 54 10.02 5.87 -15.24
C LEU A 54 8.96 4.75 -15.18
N LEU A 55 7.75 5.07 -14.77
CA LEU A 55 6.64 4.11 -14.75
C LEU A 55 6.23 3.72 -16.18
N ASP A 56 6.14 4.68 -17.08
CA ASP A 56 5.86 4.45 -18.50
C ASP A 56 6.99 3.65 -19.18
N LEU A 57 8.25 3.98 -18.90
CA LEU A 57 9.41 3.22 -19.38
C LEU A 57 9.37 1.77 -18.89
N PHE A 58 9.02 1.55 -17.63
CA PHE A 58 8.88 0.20 -17.07
C PHE A 58 7.80 -0.61 -17.79
N TYR A 59 6.63 -0.05 -18.02
CA TYR A 59 5.56 -0.77 -18.72
C TYR A 59 5.88 -1.03 -20.20
N LYS A 60 6.61 -0.14 -20.85
CA LYS A 60 7.02 -0.30 -22.27
C LYS A 60 8.14 -1.33 -22.47
N ASP A 61 9.12 -1.38 -21.56
CA ASP A 61 10.24 -2.34 -21.61
C ASP A 61 10.58 -2.84 -20.21
N PRO A 62 9.77 -3.79 -19.67
CA PRO A 62 9.98 -4.32 -18.33
C PRO A 62 11.35 -4.97 -18.14
N LYS A 63 11.89 -5.64 -19.16
CA LYS A 63 13.22 -6.29 -19.06
C LYS A 63 14.34 -5.29 -18.82
N ARG A 64 14.24 -4.10 -19.38
CA ARG A 64 15.24 -3.04 -19.20
C ARG A 64 15.05 -2.31 -17.88
N TRP A 65 13.81 -2.07 -17.46
CA TRP A 65 13.51 -1.08 -16.43
C TRP A 65 13.01 -1.66 -15.11
N ALA A 66 12.70 -2.97 -15.03
CA ALA A 66 12.12 -3.57 -13.83
C ALA A 66 12.97 -3.32 -12.57
N TYR A 67 14.27 -3.60 -12.63
CA TYR A 67 15.15 -3.39 -11.47
C TYR A 67 15.21 -1.92 -11.05
N SER A 68 15.41 -1.01 -12.02
CA SER A 68 15.47 0.43 -11.75
C SER A 68 14.16 0.95 -11.16
N PHE A 69 13.02 0.58 -11.78
CA PHE A 69 11.71 1.03 -11.32
C PHE A 69 11.37 0.48 -9.94
N GLN A 70 11.48 -0.83 -9.72
CA GLN A 70 11.13 -1.46 -8.45
C GLN A 70 12.03 -0.96 -7.30
N THR A 71 13.31 -0.74 -7.56
CA THR A 71 14.22 -0.16 -6.56
C THR A 71 13.85 1.28 -6.24
N TYR A 72 13.55 2.10 -7.25
CA TYR A 72 13.16 3.49 -7.05
C TYR A 72 11.79 3.62 -6.35
N ALA A 73 10.80 2.82 -6.74
CA ALA A 73 9.49 2.79 -6.12
C ALA A 73 9.59 2.47 -4.63
N PHE A 74 10.33 1.44 -4.29
CA PHE A 74 10.59 1.01 -2.92
C PHE A 74 11.30 2.12 -2.10
N VAL A 75 12.39 2.71 -2.59
CA VAL A 75 13.13 3.76 -1.89
C VAL A 75 12.28 5.03 -1.72
N SER A 76 11.58 5.46 -2.76
CA SER A 76 10.74 6.66 -2.72
C SER A 76 9.59 6.52 -1.72
N ARG A 77 9.00 5.32 -1.55
CA ARG A 77 8.02 5.06 -0.48
C ARG A 77 8.62 5.29 0.90
N ILE A 78 9.83 4.76 1.16
CA ILE A 78 10.51 4.98 2.44
C ILE A 78 10.75 6.47 2.68
N MET A 79 11.20 7.20 1.66
CA MET A 79 11.44 8.64 1.78
C MET A 79 10.17 9.41 2.15
N VAL A 80 9.05 9.14 1.48
CA VAL A 80 7.76 9.76 1.78
C VAL A 80 7.29 9.39 3.18
N GLN A 81 7.38 8.13 3.55
CA GLN A 81 7.03 7.63 4.87
C GLN A 81 7.84 8.31 5.97
N GLN A 82 9.16 8.42 5.80
CA GLN A 82 10.04 9.11 6.75
C GLN A 82 9.74 10.62 6.87
N ALA A 83 9.39 11.27 5.78
CA ALA A 83 8.97 12.67 5.80
C ALA A 83 7.70 12.87 6.65
N HIS A 84 6.71 11.97 6.50
CA HIS A 84 5.46 12.03 7.26
C HIS A 84 5.61 11.59 8.72
N ALA A 85 6.50 10.65 9.02
CA ALA A 85 6.77 10.21 10.40
C ALA A 85 7.30 11.35 11.30
N ARG A 86 7.90 12.38 10.71
CA ARG A 86 8.36 13.59 11.43
C ARG A 86 7.22 14.54 11.77
N MET A 87 6.05 14.39 11.15
CA MET A 87 4.86 15.21 11.41
C MET A 87 4.02 14.55 12.51
N GLN A 88 4.41 14.68 13.77
CA GLN A 88 3.83 13.98 14.93
C GLN A 88 2.44 14.52 15.37
N ASN A 89 1.53 14.80 14.43
CA ASN A 89 0.25 15.42 14.73
C ASN A 89 -0.93 14.43 14.85
N TYR A 90 -0.70 13.14 14.61
CA TYR A 90 -1.75 12.12 14.56
C TYR A 90 -1.36 10.87 15.35
N ALA A 91 -2.32 10.31 16.07
CA ALA A 91 -2.13 9.04 16.78
C ALA A 91 -2.09 7.83 15.84
N VAL A 92 -2.71 7.96 14.66
CA VAL A 92 -2.82 6.89 13.65
C VAL A 92 -2.38 7.41 12.29
N GLN A 93 -1.49 6.66 11.65
CA GLN A 93 -1.10 6.86 10.25
C GLN A 93 -1.60 5.69 9.39
N VAL A 94 -2.18 6.01 8.23
CA VAL A 94 -2.63 5.02 7.25
C VAL A 94 -1.97 5.29 5.91
N LEU A 95 -1.21 4.32 5.42
CA LEU A 95 -0.43 4.42 4.18
C LEU A 95 -1.15 3.74 3.02
N GLU A 96 -1.02 4.33 1.84
CA GLU A 96 -1.35 3.66 0.60
C GLU A 96 -0.19 2.81 0.14
N ARG A 97 -0.33 1.49 0.18
CA ARG A 97 0.70 0.49 -0.11
C ARG A 97 1.91 0.58 0.82
N SER A 98 2.79 -0.36 0.63
CA SER A 98 4.01 -0.47 1.40
C SER A 98 5.17 -1.05 0.59
N VAL A 99 6.34 -0.98 1.16
CA VAL A 99 7.54 -1.69 0.68
C VAL A 99 7.32 -3.22 0.66
N PHE A 100 6.37 -3.72 1.44
CA PHE A 100 6.06 -5.15 1.47
C PHE A 100 5.31 -5.60 0.22
N SER A 101 4.33 -4.82 -0.28
CA SER A 101 3.71 -5.13 -1.58
C SER A 101 4.70 -4.99 -2.74
N ASP A 102 5.65 -4.05 -2.68
CA ASP A 102 6.73 -3.99 -3.66
C ASP A 102 7.51 -5.32 -3.67
N ARG A 103 7.91 -5.80 -2.50
CA ARG A 103 8.70 -7.03 -2.35
C ARG A 103 7.93 -8.30 -2.71
N TYR A 104 6.74 -8.48 -2.14
CA TYR A 104 6.01 -9.75 -2.23
C TYR A 104 5.15 -9.86 -3.49
N CYS A 105 4.69 -8.74 -4.04
CA CYS A 105 3.83 -8.74 -5.22
C CYS A 105 4.56 -8.28 -6.48
N PHE A 106 5.11 -7.07 -6.50
CA PHE A 106 5.56 -6.44 -7.75
C PHE A 106 6.99 -6.85 -8.15
N ALA A 107 7.98 -6.65 -7.28
CA ALA A 107 9.37 -7.00 -7.60
C ALA A 107 9.56 -8.51 -7.74
N PHE A 108 8.91 -9.30 -6.87
CA PHE A 108 8.95 -10.75 -6.99
C PHE A 108 8.30 -11.24 -8.29
N ASN A 109 7.19 -10.61 -8.72
CA ASN A 109 6.60 -10.90 -10.03
C ASN A 109 7.56 -10.59 -11.18
N CYS A 110 8.26 -9.46 -11.12
CA CYS A 110 9.26 -9.12 -12.14
C CYS A 110 10.39 -10.16 -12.20
N TYR A 111 10.81 -10.69 -11.05
CA TYR A 111 11.80 -11.77 -11.00
C TYR A 111 11.27 -13.07 -11.60
N GLU A 112 10.07 -13.52 -11.22
CA GLU A 112 9.47 -14.76 -11.76
C GLU A 112 9.23 -14.70 -13.27
N LEU A 113 8.88 -13.51 -13.81
CA LEU A 113 8.71 -13.31 -15.24
C LEU A 113 10.05 -13.13 -15.99
N GLY A 114 11.19 -13.17 -15.30
CA GLY A 114 12.52 -12.98 -15.90
C GLY A 114 12.79 -11.55 -16.37
N TYR A 115 12.07 -10.57 -15.83
CA TYR A 115 12.34 -9.13 -16.05
C TYR A 115 13.50 -8.64 -15.16
N MET A 116 13.73 -9.31 -14.02
CA MET A 116 14.94 -9.19 -13.22
C MET A 116 15.70 -10.51 -13.29
N ASN A 117 17.01 -10.45 -13.49
CA ASN A 117 17.87 -11.62 -13.37
C ASN A 117 18.18 -11.95 -11.89
N ALA A 118 18.86 -13.10 -11.65
CA ALA A 118 19.13 -13.56 -10.29
C ALA A 118 20.03 -12.59 -9.50
N LEU A 119 20.96 -11.90 -10.15
CA LEU A 119 21.83 -10.92 -9.51
C LEU A 119 21.03 -9.67 -9.09
N GLU A 120 20.21 -9.12 -10.00
CA GLU A 120 19.35 -7.96 -9.70
C GLU A 120 18.38 -8.25 -8.56
N TRP A 121 17.79 -9.47 -8.57
CA TRP A 121 16.93 -9.91 -7.48
C TRP A 121 17.67 -10.01 -6.13
N GLN A 122 18.90 -10.53 -6.13
CA GLN A 122 19.73 -10.59 -4.92
C GLN A 122 20.10 -9.19 -4.41
N LEU A 123 20.44 -8.27 -5.30
CA LEU A 123 20.70 -6.87 -4.95
C LEU A 123 19.45 -6.20 -4.35
N TYR A 124 18.28 -6.39 -4.98
CA TYR A 124 17.01 -5.88 -4.47
C TYR A 124 16.72 -6.40 -3.06
N GLN A 125 16.90 -7.71 -2.81
CA GLN A 125 16.70 -8.31 -1.49
C GLN A 125 17.65 -7.74 -0.44
N THR A 126 18.90 -7.48 -0.81
CA THR A 126 19.91 -6.88 0.08
C THR A 126 19.49 -5.47 0.50
N TRP A 127 19.08 -4.63 -0.44
CA TRP A 127 18.56 -3.29 -0.16
C TRP A 127 17.29 -3.35 0.68
N PHE A 128 16.36 -4.24 0.34
CA PHE A 128 15.10 -4.40 1.07
C PHE A 128 15.36 -4.70 2.54
N SER A 129 16.16 -5.72 2.84
CA SER A 129 16.43 -6.12 4.22
C SER A 129 17.04 -4.98 5.02
N TRP A 130 18.09 -4.34 4.50
CA TRP A 130 18.77 -3.25 5.21
C TRP A 130 17.87 -2.03 5.44
N LEU A 131 17.16 -1.60 4.42
CA LEU A 131 16.32 -0.39 4.50
C LEU A 131 15.08 -0.62 5.35
N VAL A 132 14.45 -1.79 5.28
CA VAL A 132 13.29 -2.13 6.11
C VAL A 132 13.69 -2.20 7.58
N ASP A 133 14.75 -2.90 7.89
CA ASP A 133 15.24 -3.03 9.28
C ASP A 133 15.65 -1.69 9.89
N THR A 134 16.10 -0.73 9.05
CA THR A 134 16.63 0.55 9.52
C THR A 134 15.57 1.65 9.56
N TYR A 135 14.67 1.70 8.57
CA TYR A 135 13.84 2.88 8.30
C TYR A 135 12.35 2.63 8.32
N VAL A 136 11.90 1.38 8.25
CA VAL A 136 10.47 1.08 8.16
C VAL A 136 9.93 0.61 9.51
N PRO A 137 9.04 1.37 10.16
CA PRO A 137 8.40 0.90 11.38
C PRO A 137 7.54 -0.33 11.08
N LYS A 138 7.47 -1.21 12.06
CA LYS A 138 6.62 -2.40 11.96
C LYS A 138 5.16 -1.98 11.86
N PRO A 139 4.39 -2.47 10.87
CA PRO A 139 2.95 -2.20 10.82
C PRO A 139 2.21 -2.78 12.01
N ASP A 140 1.23 -2.05 12.52
CA ASP A 140 0.28 -2.54 13.52
C ASP A 140 -0.83 -3.39 12.87
N GLY A 141 -1.11 -3.19 11.55
CA GLY A 141 -2.04 -4.00 10.77
C GLY A 141 -2.05 -3.66 9.29
N PHE A 142 -2.56 -4.62 8.50
CA PHE A 142 -2.87 -4.43 7.09
C PHE A 142 -4.38 -4.35 6.90
N ILE A 143 -4.82 -3.48 5.99
CA ILE A 143 -6.19 -3.37 5.51
C ILE A 143 -6.17 -3.78 4.04
N TYR A 144 -6.61 -4.99 3.74
CA TYR A 144 -6.60 -5.54 2.40
C TYR A 144 -7.92 -5.29 1.69
N LEU A 145 -7.89 -4.42 0.67
CA LEU A 145 -9.01 -4.21 -0.23
C LEU A 145 -9.03 -5.35 -1.25
N ARG A 146 -9.73 -6.42 -0.89
CA ARG A 146 -9.90 -7.60 -1.74
C ARG A 146 -10.91 -7.30 -2.81
N THR A 147 -10.44 -7.15 -4.04
CA THR A 147 -11.25 -6.81 -5.20
C THR A 147 -10.96 -7.82 -6.31
N LYS A 148 -12.00 -8.32 -6.97
CA LYS A 148 -11.84 -9.25 -8.10
C LYS A 148 -10.98 -8.64 -9.21
N PRO A 149 -10.14 -9.45 -9.89
CA PRO A 149 -9.31 -8.97 -10.99
C PRO A 149 -10.09 -8.23 -12.07
N GLU A 150 -11.27 -8.75 -12.43
CA GLU A 150 -12.15 -8.16 -13.46
C GLU A 150 -12.60 -6.76 -13.06
N VAL A 151 -13.04 -6.58 -11.81
CA VAL A 151 -13.48 -5.28 -11.28
C VAL A 151 -12.29 -4.30 -11.22
N CYS A 152 -11.12 -4.78 -10.80
CA CYS A 152 -9.89 -3.98 -10.82
C CYS A 152 -9.54 -3.52 -12.23
N TYR A 153 -9.65 -4.41 -13.21
CA TYR A 153 -9.36 -4.12 -14.61
C TYR A 153 -10.35 -3.12 -15.20
N GLU A 154 -11.65 -3.28 -14.94
CA GLU A 154 -12.69 -2.32 -15.36
C GLU A 154 -12.43 -0.92 -14.79
N ARG A 155 -12.09 -0.82 -13.49
CA ARG A 155 -11.75 0.44 -12.83
C ARG A 155 -10.47 1.06 -13.39
N LEU A 156 -9.48 0.25 -13.75
CA LEU A 156 -8.25 0.70 -14.39
C LEU A 156 -8.56 1.28 -15.76
N GLN A 157 -9.34 0.59 -16.59
CA GLN A 157 -9.76 1.08 -17.91
C GLN A 157 -10.56 2.38 -17.80
N LYS A 158 -11.50 2.48 -16.86
CA LYS A 158 -12.30 3.70 -16.61
C LYS A 158 -11.43 4.89 -16.18
N ARG A 159 -10.33 4.64 -15.42
CA ARG A 159 -9.41 5.68 -14.97
C ARG A 159 -8.55 6.24 -16.10
N ASP A 160 -8.29 5.44 -17.14
CA ASP A 160 -7.60 5.80 -18.41
C ASP A 160 -6.26 6.52 -18.22
N ARG A 161 -5.39 5.97 -17.37
CA ARG A 161 -4.01 6.45 -17.27
C ARG A 161 -3.18 5.94 -18.43
N HIS A 162 -2.54 6.84 -19.15
CA HIS A 162 -1.77 6.52 -20.37
C HIS A 162 -0.72 5.41 -20.15
N GLU A 163 0.06 5.49 -19.07
CA GLU A 163 1.11 4.53 -18.75
C GLU A 163 0.58 3.13 -18.38
N GLU A 164 -0.68 3.03 -17.96
CA GLU A 164 -1.31 1.76 -17.59
C GLU A 164 -2.04 1.08 -18.78
N SER A 165 -2.00 1.67 -19.96
CA SER A 165 -2.71 1.16 -21.16
C SER A 165 -2.29 -0.24 -21.60
N SER A 166 -1.06 -0.67 -21.27
CA SER A 166 -0.53 -2.01 -21.55
C SER A 166 -0.82 -3.05 -20.46
N VAL A 167 -1.42 -2.64 -19.34
CA VAL A 167 -1.72 -3.56 -18.23
C VAL A 167 -2.88 -4.48 -18.61
N SER A 168 -2.62 -5.79 -18.66
CA SER A 168 -3.60 -6.80 -19.02
C SER A 168 -4.38 -7.33 -17.80
N LEU A 169 -5.53 -7.96 -18.06
CA LEU A 169 -6.28 -8.69 -17.04
C LEU A 169 -5.46 -9.84 -16.44
N ASP A 170 -4.65 -10.53 -17.25
CA ASP A 170 -3.76 -11.59 -16.77
C ASP A 170 -2.71 -11.08 -15.78
N TYR A 171 -2.16 -9.89 -16.03
CA TYR A 171 -1.24 -9.25 -15.10
C TYR A 171 -1.96 -8.91 -13.79
N ILE A 172 -3.14 -8.31 -13.85
CA ILE A 172 -3.98 -8.00 -12.68
C ILE A 172 -4.31 -9.29 -11.90
N SER A 173 -4.67 -10.38 -12.58
CA SER A 173 -4.96 -11.69 -11.96
C SER A 173 -3.73 -12.28 -11.26
N THR A 174 -2.56 -12.13 -11.87
CA THR A 174 -1.28 -12.55 -11.27
C THR A 174 -0.98 -11.76 -10.00
N ILE A 175 -1.12 -10.43 -10.04
CA ILE A 175 -0.90 -9.58 -8.87
C ILE A 175 -1.93 -9.84 -7.77
N HIS A 176 -3.20 -10.13 -8.13
CA HIS A 176 -4.21 -10.58 -7.16
C HIS A 176 -3.76 -11.84 -6.42
N THR A 177 -3.36 -12.87 -7.17
CA THR A 177 -2.86 -14.14 -6.58
C THR A 177 -1.68 -13.90 -5.63
N LYS A 178 -0.78 -12.98 -5.95
CA LYS A 178 0.35 -12.64 -5.07
C LYS A 178 -0.10 -11.94 -3.78
N HIS A 179 -1.10 -11.07 -3.83
CA HIS A 179 -1.68 -10.47 -2.62
C HIS A 179 -2.35 -11.54 -1.75
N GLU A 180 -3.09 -12.50 -2.34
CA GLU A 180 -3.70 -13.61 -1.60
C GLU A 180 -2.63 -14.45 -0.89
N ARG A 181 -1.60 -14.90 -1.61
CA ARG A 181 -0.49 -15.67 -1.02
C ARG A 181 0.21 -14.93 0.11
N TRP A 182 0.46 -13.63 -0.08
CA TRP A 182 1.13 -12.82 0.92
C TRP A 182 0.27 -12.52 2.14
N LEU A 183 -0.93 -11.94 1.93
CA LEU A 183 -1.75 -11.40 3.03
C LEU A 183 -2.65 -12.45 3.68
N ILE A 184 -3.13 -13.43 2.92
CA ILE A 184 -4.06 -14.47 3.40
C ILE A 184 -3.31 -15.73 3.77
N ASP A 185 -2.55 -16.30 2.83
CA ASP A 185 -1.86 -17.58 3.04
C ASP A 185 -0.56 -17.43 3.84
N LYS A 186 -0.07 -16.17 3.99
CA LYS A 186 1.17 -15.82 4.73
C LYS A 186 2.43 -16.50 4.18
N GLU A 187 2.44 -16.80 2.89
CA GLU A 187 3.55 -17.48 2.23
C GLU A 187 4.84 -16.65 2.25
N GLY A 188 5.95 -17.29 2.64
CA GLY A 188 7.30 -16.71 2.58
C GLY A 188 7.56 -15.58 3.59
N LEU A 189 6.71 -15.43 4.60
CA LEU A 189 6.88 -14.45 5.66
C LEU A 189 7.79 -14.97 6.79
N ASN A 190 8.45 -14.03 7.46
CA ASN A 190 9.10 -14.35 8.73
C ASN A 190 8.08 -14.31 9.88
N ALA A 191 8.43 -14.92 11.02
CA ALA A 191 7.56 -15.06 12.18
C ALA A 191 7.03 -13.72 12.77
N GLN A 192 7.68 -12.59 12.48
CA GLN A 192 7.20 -11.28 12.93
C GLN A 192 6.11 -10.75 12.00
N MET A 193 6.28 -10.91 10.68
CA MET A 193 5.32 -10.49 9.66
C MET A 193 4.05 -11.35 9.68
N GLU A 194 4.17 -12.67 9.93
CA GLU A 194 3.02 -13.58 10.05
C GLU A 194 2.02 -13.14 11.12
N LYS A 195 2.51 -12.57 12.22
CA LYS A 195 1.70 -12.12 13.36
C LYS A 195 0.97 -10.81 13.13
N ILE A 196 1.29 -10.07 12.07
CA ILE A 196 0.61 -8.82 11.79
C ILE A 196 -0.83 -9.12 11.37
N PRO A 197 -1.83 -8.54 12.05
CA PRO A 197 -3.23 -8.75 11.73
C PRO A 197 -3.58 -8.15 10.36
N VAL A 198 -4.53 -8.78 9.67
CA VAL A 198 -5.04 -8.33 8.37
C VAL A 198 -6.56 -8.21 8.46
N LEU A 199 -7.06 -7.01 8.22
CA LEU A 199 -8.47 -6.78 7.95
C LEU A 199 -8.70 -6.97 6.45
N VAL A 200 -9.57 -7.92 6.08
CA VAL A 200 -9.96 -8.12 4.67
C VAL A 200 -11.32 -7.46 4.43
N LEU A 201 -11.36 -6.57 3.46
CA LEU A 201 -12.58 -5.89 3.04
C LEU A 201 -12.91 -6.29 1.60
N ASP A 202 -14.14 -6.78 1.38
CA ASP A 202 -14.67 -6.97 0.03
C ASP A 202 -14.95 -5.59 -0.58
N CYS A 203 -14.30 -5.30 -1.70
CA CYS A 203 -14.38 -4.02 -2.41
C CYS A 203 -14.80 -4.21 -3.88
N ASP A 204 -15.54 -5.28 -4.19
CA ASP A 204 -16.12 -5.49 -5.51
C ASP A 204 -17.20 -4.44 -5.81
N SER A 205 -18.02 -4.11 -4.80
CA SER A 205 -19.05 -3.08 -4.91
C SER A 205 -18.47 -1.67 -5.04
N GLU A 206 -19.26 -0.77 -5.59
CA GLU A 206 -18.93 0.64 -5.64
C GLU A 206 -19.12 1.25 -4.24
N PHE A 207 -18.12 1.97 -3.74
CA PHE A 207 -18.14 2.61 -2.42
C PHE A 207 -17.79 4.12 -2.46
N GLU A 208 -17.45 4.66 -3.65
CA GLU A 208 -17.11 6.09 -3.75
C GLU A 208 -18.34 6.98 -3.53
N THR A 209 -19.50 6.53 -3.97
CA THR A 209 -20.77 7.24 -3.88
C THR A 209 -21.82 6.54 -3.01
N ASP A 210 -21.63 5.26 -2.69
CA ASP A 210 -22.53 4.49 -1.84
C ASP A 210 -22.26 4.74 -0.36
N LEU A 211 -23.08 5.55 0.29
CA LEU A 211 -22.93 5.93 1.70
C LEU A 211 -23.06 4.73 2.66
N GLN A 212 -23.84 3.71 2.32
CA GLN A 212 -23.99 2.51 3.17
C GLN A 212 -22.70 1.69 3.16
N GLU A 213 -22.11 1.49 1.98
CA GLU A 213 -20.83 0.82 1.85
C GLU A 213 -19.70 1.61 2.51
N GLN A 214 -19.71 2.94 2.39
CA GLN A 214 -18.76 3.81 3.10
C GLN A 214 -18.83 3.60 4.61
N GLN A 215 -20.03 3.65 5.17
CA GLN A 215 -20.23 3.48 6.61
C GLN A 215 -19.78 2.10 7.08
N ARG A 216 -20.15 1.04 6.36
CA ARG A 216 -19.69 -0.34 6.64
C ARG A 216 -18.17 -0.45 6.69
N HIS A 217 -17.49 0.15 5.71
CA HIS A 217 -16.04 0.15 5.66
C HIS A 217 -15.40 0.96 6.81
N VAL A 218 -15.93 2.14 7.09
CA VAL A 218 -15.45 3.01 8.18
C VAL A 218 -15.58 2.31 9.53
N GLU A 219 -16.72 1.69 9.83
CA GLU A 219 -16.97 0.93 11.06
C GLU A 219 -16.00 -0.26 11.19
N SER A 220 -15.79 -1.01 10.11
CA SER A 220 -14.85 -2.14 10.07
C SER A 220 -13.41 -1.70 10.34
N VAL A 221 -12.97 -0.64 9.68
CA VAL A 221 -11.61 -0.09 9.86
C VAL A 221 -11.43 0.49 11.25
N SER A 222 -12.40 1.25 11.76
CA SER A 222 -12.35 1.84 13.09
C SER A 222 -12.24 0.76 14.17
N SER A 223 -13.08 -0.28 14.09
CA SER A 223 -13.06 -1.42 15.02
C SER A 223 -11.73 -2.19 14.95
N PHE A 224 -11.20 -2.38 13.74
CA PHE A 224 -9.91 -3.05 13.54
C PHE A 224 -8.76 -2.25 14.14
N ILE A 225 -8.68 -0.95 13.88
CA ILE A 225 -7.65 -0.08 14.45
C ILE A 225 -7.71 -0.14 15.99
N LEU A 226 -8.90 0.00 16.58
CA LEU A 226 -9.08 -0.06 18.03
C LEU A 226 -8.64 -1.42 18.61
N SER A 227 -8.91 -2.52 17.93
CA SER A 227 -8.49 -3.86 18.36
C SER A 227 -6.97 -4.06 18.37
N CYS A 228 -6.23 -3.29 17.55
CA CYS A 228 -4.77 -3.35 17.47
C CYS A 228 -4.08 -2.42 18.49
N ILE A 229 -4.82 -1.59 19.22
CA ILE A 229 -4.29 -0.67 20.24
C ILE A 229 -4.45 -1.29 21.62
N PRO A 230 -3.37 -1.44 22.41
CA PRO A 230 -3.47 -1.96 23.77
C PRO A 230 -4.38 -1.11 24.65
N THR A 231 -5.26 -1.73 25.45
CA THR A 231 -6.27 -1.10 26.30
C THR A 231 -5.73 -0.16 27.37
N SER A 232 -4.44 -0.18 27.68
CA SER A 232 -3.79 0.72 28.64
C SER A 232 -3.52 2.13 28.11
N GLN A 233 -3.84 2.41 26.84
CA GLN A 233 -3.70 3.72 26.17
C GLN A 233 -5.05 4.26 25.67
N ALA A 234 -6.17 3.79 26.23
CA ALA A 234 -7.51 4.10 25.78
C ALA A 234 -8.07 5.41 26.34
N ASP A 235 -7.48 6.53 25.98
CA ASP A 235 -8.27 7.65 25.48
C ASP A 235 -8.54 7.37 24.01
N PRO A 236 -9.77 7.50 23.49
CA PRO A 236 -10.10 7.06 22.13
C PRO A 236 -9.27 7.86 21.12
N PRO A 237 -8.31 7.25 20.43
CA PRO A 237 -7.47 7.96 19.45
C PRO A 237 -8.26 8.34 18.18
N ILE A 238 -9.54 7.96 18.13
CA ILE A 238 -10.41 8.16 16.99
C ILE A 238 -11.68 8.83 17.49
N SER A 239 -11.74 10.17 17.39
CA SER A 239 -13.03 10.86 17.41
C SER A 239 -13.67 10.67 16.03
N THR A 240 -14.77 9.91 15.97
CA THR A 240 -15.69 9.99 14.84
C THR A 240 -16.21 11.42 14.78
N LEU A 241 -16.00 12.08 13.64
CA LEU A 241 -16.68 13.34 13.39
C LEU A 241 -18.19 13.01 13.36
N SER A 242 -18.95 13.60 14.26
CA SER A 242 -20.40 13.46 14.28
C SER A 242 -20.97 13.87 12.92
N LEU A 243 -21.80 13.00 12.35
CA LEU A 243 -22.61 13.26 11.16
C LEU A 243 -23.57 14.44 11.37
#